data_a66a7f41e04506a4731f734e82b47a4d
#
_entry.id   a66a7f41e04506a4731f734e82b47a4d
#
_cell.length_a   1.000
_cell.length_b   1.000
_cell.length_c   1.000
_cell.angle_alpha   90.00
_cell.angle_beta   90.00
_cell.angle_gamma   90.00
#
_symmetry.space_group_name_H-M   'P 1'
#
loop_
_entity.id
_entity.type
_entity.pdbx_description
1 polymer ?
#
loop_
_entity_poly.entity_id
_entity_poly.type
_entity_poly.pdbx_seq_one_letter_code
_entity_poly.pdbx_strand_id
1 'polypeptide(L)'
;KKKYKFTDEEKEEFDYFFTNEKCKYFIAKSIEDKISINENDITKIYTENKASFDAQNIPFSQARERIQRDLLNQQVAVLEGDEISKLVDEMANSVEITKKEIIFSKGNSEVIKTIIISKVISEEMNKGDFLEKNKEDIETIENNVYINFYLDLQIRKTVTVTQEEIVEIYENEKGKLGNITPNDAYQQIGNGLINNKAINERNNLINKIAEDYKVEELTKKYAEEK
;
A
#
# COMPACT_ATOMS: atom_id res chain seq x y z
N LYS A 1 -25.17 -2.05 -11.17
CA LYS A 1 -23.87 -1.70 -11.79
C LYS A 1 -23.19 -3.00 -12.19
N LYS A 2 -22.76 -3.17 -13.45
CA LYS A 2 -21.98 -4.36 -13.85
C LYS A 2 -20.60 -4.20 -13.27
N LYS A 3 -20.25 -5.03 -12.27
CA LYS A 3 -18.85 -5.18 -11.83
C LYS A 3 -18.04 -5.77 -13.01
N TYR A 4 -16.78 -5.33 -13.15
CA TYR A 4 -15.84 -5.95 -14.07
C TYR A 4 -15.71 -7.45 -13.72
N LYS A 5 -15.71 -8.30 -14.74
CA LYS A 5 -15.53 -9.75 -14.54
C LYS A 5 -14.05 -10.06 -14.68
N PHE A 6 -13.43 -10.37 -13.57
CA PHE A 6 -12.06 -10.88 -13.54
C PHE A 6 -11.98 -12.25 -14.21
N THR A 7 -10.87 -12.52 -14.90
CA THR A 7 -10.45 -13.89 -15.23
C THR A 7 -10.12 -14.67 -13.96
N ASP A 8 -9.94 -15.98 -14.05
CA ASP A 8 -9.58 -16.79 -12.87
C ASP A 8 -8.23 -16.33 -12.28
N GLU A 9 -7.25 -16.01 -13.12
CA GLU A 9 -5.94 -15.50 -12.71
C GLU A 9 -6.04 -14.10 -12.07
N GLU A 10 -6.78 -13.18 -12.70
CA GLU A 10 -7.04 -11.84 -12.15
C GLU A 10 -7.77 -11.93 -10.81
N LYS A 11 -8.67 -12.92 -10.64
CA LYS A 11 -9.37 -13.13 -9.39
C LYS A 11 -8.44 -13.66 -8.29
N GLU A 12 -7.56 -14.62 -8.60
CA GLU A 12 -6.57 -15.11 -7.63
C GLU A 12 -5.65 -13.97 -7.16
N GLU A 13 -5.23 -13.09 -8.08
CA GLU A 13 -4.43 -11.91 -7.74
C GLU A 13 -5.23 -10.91 -6.87
N PHE A 14 -6.48 -10.64 -7.21
CA PHE A 14 -7.37 -9.81 -6.39
C PHE A 14 -7.56 -10.38 -4.99
N ASP A 15 -7.87 -11.67 -4.89
CA ASP A 15 -8.10 -12.35 -3.61
C ASP A 15 -6.85 -12.31 -2.73
N TYR A 16 -5.65 -12.40 -3.33
CA TYR A 16 -4.38 -12.21 -2.61
C TYR A 16 -4.25 -10.81 -2.01
N PHE A 17 -4.46 -9.76 -2.81
CA PHE A 17 -4.39 -8.38 -2.32
C PHE A 17 -5.45 -8.09 -1.26
N PHE A 18 -6.68 -8.51 -1.49
CA PHE A 18 -7.78 -8.32 -0.54
C PHE A 18 -7.53 -9.05 0.78
N THR A 19 -7.03 -10.28 0.74
CA THR A 19 -6.66 -11.03 1.94
C THR A 19 -5.57 -10.31 2.72
N ASN A 20 -4.53 -9.83 2.06
CA ASN A 20 -3.45 -9.08 2.71
C ASN A 20 -3.96 -7.81 3.40
N GLU A 21 -4.83 -7.03 2.76
CA GLU A 21 -5.39 -5.82 3.36
C GLU A 21 -6.32 -6.14 4.55
N LYS A 22 -7.10 -7.22 4.49
CA LYS A 22 -7.88 -7.69 5.64
C LYS A 22 -6.98 -8.10 6.81
N CYS A 23 -5.89 -8.80 6.53
CA CYS A 23 -4.91 -9.20 7.55
C CYS A 23 -4.26 -7.99 8.21
N LYS A 24 -3.86 -6.98 7.43
CA LYS A 24 -3.33 -5.72 7.98
C LYS A 24 -4.35 -5.04 8.89
N TYR A 25 -5.59 -4.95 8.46
CA TYR A 25 -6.67 -4.36 9.24
C TYR A 25 -6.90 -5.13 10.56
N PHE A 26 -6.91 -6.47 10.51
CA PHE A 26 -7.02 -7.31 11.69
C PHE A 26 -5.91 -7.05 12.69
N ILE A 27 -4.64 -7.06 12.25
CA ILE A 27 -3.49 -6.78 13.10
C ILE A 27 -3.56 -5.37 13.68
N ALA A 28 -3.88 -4.36 12.87
CA ALA A 28 -4.03 -2.99 13.36
C ALA A 28 -5.10 -2.89 14.47
N LYS A 29 -6.23 -3.57 14.30
CA LYS A 29 -7.28 -3.63 15.34
C LYS A 29 -6.84 -4.39 16.59
N SER A 30 -6.05 -5.44 16.47
CA SER A 30 -5.58 -6.24 17.62
C SER A 30 -4.57 -5.51 18.50
N ILE A 31 -3.97 -4.42 18.00
CA ILE A 31 -3.00 -3.60 18.74
C ILE A 31 -3.54 -2.23 19.14
N GLU A 32 -4.74 -1.84 18.68
CA GLU A 32 -5.28 -0.49 18.84
C GLU A 32 -5.26 -0.01 20.31
N ASP A 33 -5.70 -0.86 21.22
CA ASP A 33 -5.74 -0.57 22.66
C ASP A 33 -4.35 -0.59 23.33
N LYS A 34 -3.32 -1.09 22.64
CA LYS A 34 -1.94 -1.16 23.15
C LYS A 34 -1.14 0.10 22.80
N ILE A 35 -1.65 0.94 21.92
CA ILE A 35 -0.97 2.15 21.47
C ILE A 35 -1.11 3.26 22.52
N SER A 36 0.02 3.75 23.02
CA SER A 36 0.05 4.83 24.02
C SER A 36 1.28 5.70 23.85
N ILE A 37 1.09 6.97 23.54
CA ILE A 37 2.18 7.95 23.41
C ILE A 37 2.26 8.80 24.66
N ASN A 38 3.43 8.83 25.30
CA ASN A 38 3.65 9.60 26.51
C ASN A 38 4.22 10.99 26.17
N GLU A 39 3.63 12.05 26.72
CA GLU A 39 4.11 13.43 26.54
C GLU A 39 5.54 13.63 27.07
N ASN A 40 5.96 12.86 28.07
CA ASN A 40 7.33 12.92 28.59
C ASN A 40 8.34 12.44 27.55
N ASP A 41 8.00 11.43 26.74
CA ASP A 41 8.87 10.94 25.68
C ASP A 41 9.00 11.97 24.56
N ILE A 42 7.90 12.64 24.21
CA ILE A 42 7.91 13.75 23.25
C ILE A 42 8.83 14.89 23.73
N THR A 43 8.66 15.29 24.98
CA THR A 43 9.46 16.36 25.60
C THR A 43 10.95 15.99 25.68
N LYS A 44 11.25 14.74 26.02
CA LYS A 44 12.61 14.21 26.08
C LYS A 44 13.28 14.26 24.71
N ILE A 45 12.63 13.71 23.69
CA ILE A 45 13.14 13.70 22.31
C ILE A 45 13.35 15.12 21.78
N TYR A 46 12.41 16.03 22.06
CA TYR A 46 12.59 17.43 21.70
C TYR A 46 13.81 18.04 22.36
N THR A 47 13.98 17.82 23.67
CA THR A 47 15.09 18.38 24.44
C THR A 47 16.43 17.86 23.96
N GLU A 48 16.52 16.56 23.70
CA GLU A 48 17.73 15.90 23.17
C GLU A 48 18.12 16.40 21.77
N ASN A 49 17.14 16.80 20.96
CA ASN A 49 17.34 17.28 19.58
C ASN A 49 17.13 18.79 19.41
N LYS A 50 17.06 19.54 20.53
CA LYS A 50 16.72 20.98 20.51
C LYS A 50 17.62 21.80 19.58
N ALA A 51 18.92 21.56 19.60
CA ALA A 51 19.86 22.29 18.75
C ALA A 51 19.57 22.09 17.25
N SER A 52 19.14 20.90 16.85
CA SER A 52 18.76 20.60 15.47
C SER A 52 17.45 21.28 15.07
N PHE A 53 16.47 21.32 15.95
CA PHE A 53 15.20 22.01 15.71
C PHE A 53 15.39 23.52 15.64
N ASP A 54 16.20 24.09 16.56
CA ASP A 54 16.52 25.52 16.58
C ASP A 54 17.27 25.96 15.28
N ALA A 55 18.23 25.15 14.80
CA ALA A 55 18.94 25.40 13.55
C ALA A 55 18.00 25.39 12.31
N GLN A 56 16.91 24.66 12.37
CA GLN A 56 15.90 24.59 11.31
C GLN A 56 14.72 25.57 11.53
N ASN A 57 14.75 26.39 12.57
CA ASN A 57 13.66 27.28 12.99
C ASN A 57 12.33 26.55 13.21
N ILE A 58 12.36 25.33 13.73
CA ILE A 58 11.18 24.52 14.02
C ILE A 58 10.75 24.75 15.49
N PRO A 59 9.63 25.45 15.76
CA PRO A 59 9.16 25.66 17.13
C PRO A 59 8.65 24.36 17.76
N PHE A 60 8.61 24.33 19.11
CA PHE A 60 8.17 23.13 19.85
C PHE A 60 6.81 22.57 19.38
N SER A 61 5.85 23.44 19.08
CA SER A 61 4.52 22.99 18.61
C SER A 61 4.59 22.13 17.34
N GLN A 62 5.42 22.55 16.36
CA GLN A 62 5.61 21.78 15.14
C GLN A 62 6.47 20.53 15.37
N ALA A 63 7.54 20.67 16.17
CA ALA A 63 8.36 19.53 16.55
C ALA A 63 7.57 18.46 17.30
N ARG A 64 6.67 18.89 18.21
CA ARG A 64 5.79 17.99 18.97
C ARG A 64 4.93 17.09 18.07
N GLU A 65 4.25 17.68 17.09
CA GLU A 65 3.42 16.91 16.16
C GLU A 65 4.23 15.90 15.33
N ARG A 66 5.43 16.30 14.91
CA ARG A 66 6.34 15.43 14.18
C ARG A 66 6.84 14.29 15.06
N ILE A 67 7.33 14.59 16.25
CA ILE A 67 7.83 13.58 17.22
C ILE A 67 6.71 12.62 17.61
N GLN A 68 5.52 13.13 17.89
CA GLN A 68 4.36 12.29 18.22
C GLN A 68 4.03 11.32 17.09
N ARG A 69 4.03 11.77 15.84
CA ARG A 69 3.79 10.90 14.68
C ARG A 69 4.88 9.86 14.50
N ASP A 70 6.14 10.25 14.66
CA ASP A 70 7.28 9.34 14.52
C ASP A 70 7.25 8.27 15.62
N LEU A 71 6.96 8.64 16.88
CA LEU A 71 6.77 7.71 18.00
C LEU A 71 5.61 6.76 17.75
N LEU A 72 4.47 7.29 17.27
CA LEU A 72 3.31 6.47 16.93
C LEU A 72 3.65 5.44 15.86
N ASN A 73 4.27 5.86 14.77
CA ASN A 73 4.66 4.96 13.69
C ASN A 73 5.64 3.88 14.17
N GLN A 74 6.60 4.26 15.00
CA GLN A 74 7.55 3.32 15.58
C GLN A 74 6.87 2.32 16.51
N GLN A 75 5.98 2.77 17.39
CA GLN A 75 5.27 1.90 18.32
C GLN A 75 4.32 0.94 17.56
N VAL A 76 3.59 1.44 16.58
CA VAL A 76 2.74 0.61 15.73
C VAL A 76 3.55 -0.47 15.03
N ALA A 77 4.68 -0.13 14.40
CA ALA A 77 5.52 -1.10 13.70
C ALA A 77 6.05 -2.21 14.63
N VAL A 78 6.43 -1.86 15.88
CA VAL A 78 6.88 -2.84 16.88
C VAL A 78 5.72 -3.74 17.30
N LEU A 79 4.56 -3.17 17.67
CA LEU A 79 3.40 -3.93 18.12
C LEU A 79 2.84 -4.86 17.04
N GLU A 80 2.80 -4.39 15.78
CA GLU A 80 2.40 -5.22 14.64
C GLU A 80 3.38 -6.39 14.42
N GLY A 81 4.69 -6.10 14.48
CA GLY A 81 5.72 -7.12 14.35
C GLY A 81 5.63 -8.18 15.44
N ASP A 82 5.44 -7.78 16.69
CA ASP A 82 5.30 -8.67 17.84
C ASP A 82 4.04 -9.55 17.72
N GLU A 83 2.89 -8.95 17.34
CA GLU A 83 1.64 -9.69 17.17
C GLU A 83 1.72 -10.70 16.02
N ILE A 84 2.30 -10.31 14.89
CA ILE A 84 2.52 -11.22 13.75
C ILE A 84 3.47 -12.35 14.16
N SER A 85 4.58 -12.04 14.83
CA SER A 85 5.55 -13.05 15.26
C SER A 85 4.93 -14.06 16.21
N LYS A 86 4.12 -13.59 17.17
CA LYS A 86 3.38 -14.46 18.09
C LYS A 86 2.46 -15.42 17.35
N LEU A 87 1.63 -14.91 16.43
CA LEU A 87 0.71 -15.74 15.64
C LEU A 87 1.45 -16.74 14.76
N VAL A 88 2.55 -16.33 14.13
CA VAL A 88 3.38 -17.23 13.33
C VAL A 88 4.01 -18.33 14.16
N ASP A 89 4.56 -18.01 15.33
CA ASP A 89 5.16 -19.01 16.23
C ASP A 89 4.14 -20.04 16.72
N GLU A 90 2.89 -19.60 16.97
CA GLU A 90 1.81 -20.48 17.44
C GLU A 90 1.24 -21.36 16.32
N MET A 91 1.16 -20.88 15.08
CA MET A 91 0.31 -21.46 14.04
C MET A 91 1.03 -21.81 12.73
N ALA A 92 2.30 -21.45 12.52
CA ALA A 92 2.97 -21.65 11.23
C ALA A 92 3.00 -23.11 10.76
N ASN A 93 3.02 -24.07 11.70
CA ASN A 93 3.00 -25.50 11.40
C ASN A 93 1.61 -26.04 11.02
N SER A 94 0.56 -25.25 11.21
CA SER A 94 -0.83 -25.65 10.87
C SER A 94 -1.25 -25.27 9.45
N VAL A 95 -0.48 -24.38 8.79
CA VAL A 95 -0.83 -23.87 7.45
C VAL A 95 -0.07 -24.62 6.35
N GLU A 96 -0.81 -25.00 5.32
CA GLU A 96 -0.28 -25.66 4.13
C GLU A 96 -0.32 -24.69 2.94
N ILE A 97 0.75 -24.69 2.13
CA ILE A 97 0.79 -23.96 0.88
C ILE A 97 0.32 -24.85 -0.24
N THR A 98 -0.65 -24.40 -0.99
CA THR A 98 -1.21 -25.13 -2.14
C THR A 98 -0.31 -25.01 -3.37
N LYS A 99 -0.46 -25.95 -4.32
CA LYS A 99 0.23 -25.87 -5.63
C LYS A 99 -0.10 -24.57 -6.39
N LYS A 100 -1.33 -24.07 -6.27
CA LYS A 100 -1.74 -22.84 -6.92
C LYS A 100 -0.98 -21.63 -6.35
N GLU A 101 -0.84 -21.54 -5.04
CA GLU A 101 -0.10 -20.47 -4.36
C GLU A 101 1.40 -20.51 -4.71
N ILE A 102 1.98 -21.71 -4.86
CA ILE A 102 3.36 -21.88 -5.32
C ILE A 102 3.51 -21.35 -6.75
N ILE A 103 2.57 -21.69 -7.65
CA ILE A 103 2.57 -21.19 -9.03
C ILE A 103 2.40 -19.68 -9.05
N PHE A 104 1.46 -19.15 -8.28
CA PHE A 104 1.21 -17.70 -8.15
C PHE A 104 2.47 -16.94 -7.69
N SER A 105 3.18 -17.49 -6.69
CA SER A 105 4.42 -16.86 -6.17
C SER A 105 5.57 -16.81 -7.19
N LYS A 106 5.50 -17.61 -8.25
CA LYS A 106 6.59 -17.77 -9.25
C LYS A 106 7.95 -18.09 -8.61
N GLY A 107 7.94 -18.76 -7.46
CA GLY A 107 9.14 -19.09 -6.70
C GLY A 107 9.75 -17.92 -5.91
N ASN A 108 9.05 -16.79 -5.81
CA ASN A 108 9.50 -15.66 -5.01
C ASN A 108 9.27 -15.95 -3.51
N SER A 109 10.37 -16.05 -2.75
CA SER A 109 10.36 -16.39 -1.33
C SER A 109 9.58 -15.38 -0.47
N GLU A 110 9.64 -14.09 -0.80
CA GLU A 110 8.91 -13.05 -0.06
C GLU A 110 7.40 -13.16 -0.28
N VAL A 111 6.97 -13.48 -1.51
CA VAL A 111 5.55 -13.75 -1.79
C VAL A 111 5.07 -14.97 -1.04
N ILE A 112 5.86 -16.06 -1.03
CA ILE A 112 5.54 -17.28 -0.27
C ILE A 112 5.41 -16.98 1.22
N LYS A 113 6.37 -16.24 1.79
CA LYS A 113 6.34 -15.81 3.18
C LYS A 113 5.08 -14.99 3.50
N THR A 114 4.74 -14.04 2.63
CA THR A 114 3.52 -13.23 2.80
C THR A 114 2.26 -14.11 2.77
N ILE A 115 2.19 -15.10 1.88
CA ILE A 115 1.07 -16.07 1.82
C ILE A 115 0.95 -16.83 3.14
N ILE A 116 2.07 -17.35 3.68
CA ILE A 116 2.06 -18.08 4.97
C ILE A 116 1.54 -17.19 6.09
N ILE A 117 2.09 -15.99 6.23
CA ILE A 117 1.68 -15.02 7.26
C ILE A 117 0.20 -14.69 7.13
N SER A 118 -0.28 -14.41 5.91
CA SER A 118 -1.68 -14.08 5.66
C SER A 118 -2.62 -15.25 5.98
N LYS A 119 -2.19 -16.49 5.76
CA LYS A 119 -2.96 -17.69 6.15
C LYS A 119 -3.06 -17.81 7.66
N VAL A 120 -1.95 -17.67 8.38
CA VAL A 120 -1.93 -17.71 9.86
C VAL A 120 -2.86 -16.65 10.43
N ILE A 121 -2.75 -15.39 9.96
CA ILE A 121 -3.62 -14.31 10.41
C ILE A 121 -5.08 -14.58 10.05
N SER A 122 -5.36 -15.11 8.85
CA SER A 122 -6.71 -15.42 8.42
C SER A 122 -7.35 -16.54 9.26
N GLU A 123 -6.59 -17.55 9.66
CA GLU A 123 -7.06 -18.58 10.58
C GLU A 123 -7.46 -17.99 11.93
N GLU A 124 -6.62 -17.09 12.49
CA GLU A 124 -6.93 -16.42 13.75
C GLU A 124 -8.16 -15.51 13.61
N MET A 125 -8.22 -14.70 12.56
CA MET A 125 -9.34 -13.81 12.27
C MET A 125 -10.68 -14.56 12.15
N ASN A 126 -10.67 -15.81 11.67
CA ASN A 126 -11.86 -16.64 11.50
C ASN A 126 -12.31 -17.38 12.77
N LYS A 127 -11.50 -17.42 13.84
CA LYS A 127 -11.85 -18.11 15.09
C LYS A 127 -12.96 -17.41 15.89
N GLY A 128 -13.13 -16.11 15.70
CA GLY A 128 -14.09 -15.29 16.44
C GLY A 128 -15.14 -14.64 15.54
N ASP A 129 -15.72 -13.57 16.04
CA ASP A 129 -16.76 -12.75 15.38
C ASP A 129 -16.21 -11.47 14.72
N PHE A 130 -14.89 -11.40 14.53
CA PHE A 130 -14.21 -10.22 14.01
C PHE A 130 -14.77 -9.78 12.64
N LEU A 131 -14.96 -10.72 11.72
CA LEU A 131 -15.46 -10.42 10.38
C LEU A 131 -16.88 -9.88 10.39
N GLU A 132 -17.72 -10.38 11.31
CA GLU A 132 -19.10 -9.93 11.47
C GLU A 132 -19.15 -8.53 12.09
N LYS A 133 -18.38 -8.31 13.17
CA LYS A 133 -18.30 -7.02 13.87
C LYS A 133 -17.73 -5.88 13.01
N ASN A 134 -16.84 -6.19 12.07
CA ASN A 134 -16.16 -5.21 11.23
C ASN A 134 -16.62 -5.28 9.76
N LYS A 135 -17.82 -5.77 9.51
CA LYS A 135 -18.31 -6.02 8.14
C LYS A 135 -18.26 -4.79 7.25
N GLU A 136 -18.68 -3.63 7.74
CA GLU A 136 -18.69 -2.37 6.97
C GLU A 136 -17.27 -1.91 6.60
N ASP A 137 -16.33 -2.03 7.52
CA ASP A 137 -14.93 -1.67 7.27
C ASP A 137 -14.30 -2.64 6.25
N ILE A 138 -14.60 -3.94 6.36
CA ILE A 138 -14.13 -4.96 5.43
C ILE A 138 -14.71 -4.75 4.02
N GLU A 139 -16.00 -4.39 3.91
CA GLU A 139 -16.61 -4.02 2.63
C GLU A 139 -15.94 -2.77 2.03
N THR A 140 -15.58 -1.82 2.87
CA THR A 140 -14.84 -0.62 2.44
C THR A 140 -13.44 -0.98 1.94
N ILE A 141 -12.72 -1.85 2.64
CA ILE A 141 -11.42 -2.38 2.22
C ILE A 141 -11.55 -3.12 0.88
N GLU A 142 -12.54 -4.01 0.74
CA GLU A 142 -12.80 -4.72 -0.51
C GLU A 142 -13.02 -3.77 -1.68
N ASN A 143 -13.85 -2.75 -1.48
CA ASN A 143 -14.13 -1.76 -2.52
C ASN A 143 -12.86 -0.98 -2.90
N ASN A 144 -12.04 -0.59 -1.94
CA ASN A 144 -10.79 0.13 -2.19
C ASN A 144 -9.78 -0.75 -2.95
N VAL A 145 -9.62 -2.01 -2.54
CA VAL A 145 -8.77 -2.97 -3.24
C VAL A 145 -9.31 -3.19 -4.66
N TYR A 146 -10.62 -3.37 -4.82
CA TYR A 146 -11.24 -3.56 -6.14
C TYR A 146 -10.97 -2.39 -7.07
N ILE A 147 -11.13 -1.15 -6.60
CA ILE A 147 -10.90 0.05 -7.42
C ILE A 147 -9.43 0.12 -7.86
N ASN A 148 -8.50 -0.02 -6.92
CA ASN A 148 -7.08 0.04 -7.22
C ASN A 148 -6.64 -1.08 -8.15
N PHE A 149 -7.07 -2.30 -7.89
CA PHE A 149 -6.76 -3.46 -8.72
C PHE A 149 -7.31 -3.33 -10.14
N TYR A 150 -8.57 -2.86 -10.28
CA TYR A 150 -9.16 -2.58 -11.60
C TYR A 150 -8.35 -1.54 -12.39
N LEU A 151 -7.97 -0.43 -11.74
CA LEU A 151 -7.16 0.60 -12.38
C LEU A 151 -5.80 0.04 -12.82
N ASP A 152 -5.13 -0.72 -11.95
CA ASP A 152 -3.84 -1.34 -12.26
C ASP A 152 -3.95 -2.34 -13.42
N LEU A 153 -5.02 -3.12 -13.49
CA LEU A 153 -5.28 -4.02 -14.62
C LEU A 153 -5.44 -3.25 -15.95
N GLN A 154 -6.17 -2.13 -15.95
CA GLN A 154 -6.33 -1.32 -17.15
C GLN A 154 -4.98 -0.71 -17.57
N ILE A 155 -4.21 -0.18 -16.63
CA ILE A 155 -2.88 0.38 -16.87
C ILE A 155 -1.94 -0.67 -17.47
N ARG A 156 -1.88 -1.88 -16.90
CA ARG A 156 -1.07 -2.99 -17.44
C ARG A 156 -1.42 -3.37 -18.88
N LYS A 157 -2.68 -3.16 -19.30
CA LYS A 157 -3.16 -3.46 -20.66
C LYS A 157 -2.84 -2.36 -21.67
N THR A 158 -2.68 -1.13 -21.21
CA THR A 158 -2.55 0.05 -22.09
C THR A 158 -1.15 0.67 -22.08
N VAL A 159 -0.45 0.60 -20.94
CA VAL A 159 0.86 1.23 -20.81
C VAL A 159 1.98 0.32 -21.31
N THR A 160 2.66 0.78 -22.34
CA THR A 160 3.86 0.14 -22.90
C THR A 160 4.98 1.16 -23.03
N VAL A 161 6.22 0.71 -22.92
CA VAL A 161 7.43 1.51 -23.16
C VAL A 161 8.26 0.75 -24.17
N THR A 162 8.65 1.41 -25.25
CA THR A 162 9.48 0.80 -26.29
C THR A 162 10.96 1.10 -26.06
N GLN A 163 11.82 0.29 -26.69
CA GLN A 163 13.25 0.51 -26.62
C GLN A 163 13.65 1.83 -27.30
N GLU A 164 12.94 2.21 -28.36
CA GLU A 164 13.16 3.45 -29.11
C GLU A 164 12.93 4.67 -28.21
N GLU A 165 11.85 4.68 -27.41
CA GLU A 165 11.58 5.77 -26.46
C GLU A 165 12.69 5.90 -25.40
N ILE A 166 13.21 4.77 -24.91
CA ILE A 166 14.31 4.78 -23.93
C ILE A 166 15.57 5.35 -24.55
N VAL A 167 15.91 4.90 -25.76
CA VAL A 167 17.11 5.35 -26.49
C VAL A 167 17.02 6.84 -26.82
N GLU A 168 15.88 7.33 -27.29
CA GLU A 168 15.68 8.73 -27.59
C GLU A 168 15.93 9.63 -26.37
N ILE A 169 15.37 9.27 -25.20
CA ILE A 169 15.60 10.03 -23.96
C ILE A 169 17.05 9.94 -23.52
N TYR A 170 17.65 8.73 -23.60
CA TYR A 170 19.07 8.57 -23.24
C TYR A 170 19.95 9.45 -24.09
N GLU A 171 19.78 9.47 -25.42
CA GLU A 171 20.60 10.30 -26.32
C GLU A 171 20.46 11.80 -26.02
N ASN A 172 19.24 12.25 -25.65
CA ASN A 172 18.97 13.64 -25.30
C ASN A 172 19.55 14.04 -23.93
N GLU A 173 19.62 13.10 -22.98
CA GLU A 173 19.98 13.38 -21.58
C GLU A 173 21.37 12.88 -21.18
N LYS A 174 22.06 12.09 -22.02
CA LYS A 174 23.35 11.44 -21.67
C LYS A 174 24.42 12.42 -21.15
N GLY A 175 24.41 13.67 -21.60
CA GLY A 175 25.32 14.71 -21.11
C GLY A 175 25.03 15.17 -19.67
N LYS A 176 23.86 14.87 -19.12
CA LYS A 176 23.42 15.24 -17.78
C LYS A 176 23.46 14.07 -16.78
N LEU A 177 23.62 12.84 -17.27
CA LEU A 177 23.52 11.62 -16.47
C LEU A 177 24.78 11.33 -15.62
N GLY A 178 25.83 12.14 -15.75
CA GLY A 178 27.06 11.97 -14.97
C GLY A 178 27.78 10.66 -15.25
N ASN A 179 28.21 9.96 -14.19
CA ASN A 179 29.00 8.70 -14.28
C ASN A 179 28.13 7.44 -14.23
N ILE A 180 26.85 7.50 -14.60
CA ILE A 180 25.96 6.33 -14.63
C ILE A 180 26.31 5.49 -15.86
N THR A 181 26.33 4.15 -15.70
CA THR A 181 26.54 3.26 -16.85
C THR A 181 25.36 3.36 -17.83
N PRO A 182 25.58 3.18 -19.15
CA PRO A 182 24.47 3.19 -20.11
C PRO A 182 23.35 2.22 -19.77
N ASN A 183 23.67 1.05 -19.24
CA ASN A 183 22.69 0.03 -18.84
C ASN A 183 21.82 0.51 -17.67
N ASP A 184 22.44 1.09 -16.65
CA ASP A 184 21.71 1.66 -15.49
C ASP A 184 20.86 2.85 -15.91
N ALA A 185 21.37 3.69 -16.82
CA ALA A 185 20.62 4.80 -17.37
C ALA A 185 19.38 4.33 -18.14
N TYR A 186 19.49 3.30 -18.99
CA TYR A 186 18.36 2.71 -19.70
C TYR A 186 17.31 2.16 -18.74
N GLN A 187 17.72 1.47 -17.67
CA GLN A 187 16.80 0.96 -16.65
C GLN A 187 16.07 2.11 -15.93
N GLN A 188 16.78 3.16 -15.51
CA GLN A 188 16.19 4.32 -14.82
C GLN A 188 15.21 5.05 -15.74
N ILE A 189 15.59 5.29 -17.00
CA ILE A 189 14.72 5.94 -17.98
C ILE A 189 13.48 5.06 -18.25
N GLY A 190 13.63 3.76 -18.45
CA GLY A 190 12.54 2.84 -18.68
C GLY A 190 11.56 2.82 -17.50
N ASN A 191 12.05 2.72 -16.28
CA ASN A 191 11.23 2.77 -15.07
C ASN A 191 10.52 4.14 -14.92
N GLY A 192 11.22 5.23 -15.18
CA GLY A 192 10.64 6.58 -15.17
C GLY A 192 9.51 6.75 -16.20
N LEU A 193 9.71 6.25 -17.42
CA LEU A 193 8.70 6.27 -18.48
C LEU A 193 7.47 5.45 -18.11
N ILE A 194 7.66 4.22 -17.62
CA ILE A 194 6.56 3.36 -17.16
C ILE A 194 5.76 4.07 -16.08
N ASN A 195 6.42 4.61 -15.07
CA ASN A 195 5.77 5.32 -13.96
C ASN A 195 4.98 6.55 -14.45
N ASN A 196 5.58 7.38 -15.30
CA ASN A 196 4.93 8.57 -15.82
C ASN A 196 3.71 8.22 -16.69
N LYS A 197 3.84 7.25 -17.60
CA LYS A 197 2.73 6.77 -18.42
C LYS A 197 1.62 6.16 -17.56
N ALA A 198 1.97 5.37 -16.54
CA ALA A 198 1.01 4.77 -15.61
C ALA A 198 0.23 5.82 -14.81
N ILE A 199 0.91 6.86 -14.30
CA ILE A 199 0.26 7.99 -13.60
C ILE A 199 -0.71 8.71 -14.54
N ASN A 200 -0.29 9.03 -15.75
CA ASN A 200 -1.13 9.72 -16.73
C ASN A 200 -2.34 8.88 -17.10
N GLU A 201 -2.15 7.59 -17.37
CA GLU A 201 -3.26 6.69 -17.71
C GLU A 201 -4.23 6.52 -16.55
N ARG A 202 -3.71 6.40 -15.30
CA ARG A 202 -4.55 6.36 -14.10
C ARG A 202 -5.43 7.61 -13.99
N ASN A 203 -4.85 8.79 -14.19
CA ASN A 203 -5.60 10.04 -14.15
C ASN A 203 -6.66 10.11 -15.25
N ASN A 204 -6.32 9.69 -16.47
CA ASN A 204 -7.26 9.63 -17.59
C ASN A 204 -8.44 8.69 -17.30
N LEU A 205 -8.17 7.50 -16.74
CA LEU A 205 -9.21 6.54 -16.36
C LEU A 205 -10.13 7.10 -15.26
N ILE A 206 -9.55 7.74 -14.24
CA ILE A 206 -10.31 8.37 -13.14
C ILE A 206 -11.19 9.49 -13.68
N ASN A 207 -10.64 10.38 -14.51
CA ASN A 207 -11.39 11.49 -15.11
C ASN A 207 -12.55 10.97 -15.99
N LYS A 208 -12.28 9.97 -16.82
CA LYS A 208 -13.31 9.34 -17.63
C LYS A 208 -14.44 8.73 -16.79
N ILE A 209 -14.08 8.02 -15.71
CA ILE A 209 -15.07 7.46 -14.77
C ILE A 209 -15.87 8.61 -14.12
N ALA A 210 -15.19 9.67 -13.69
CA ALA A 210 -15.85 10.83 -13.07
C ALA A 210 -16.85 11.51 -14.02
N GLU A 211 -16.50 11.65 -15.29
CA GLU A 211 -17.40 12.18 -16.35
C GLU A 211 -18.57 11.24 -16.61
N ASP A 212 -18.30 9.95 -16.85
CA ASP A 212 -19.33 8.93 -17.16
C ASP A 212 -20.39 8.81 -16.04
N TYR A 213 -19.98 9.03 -14.79
CA TYR A 213 -20.86 8.97 -13.62
C TYR A 213 -21.30 10.32 -13.10
N LYS A 214 -20.97 11.41 -13.80
CA LYS A 214 -21.34 12.77 -13.42
C LYS A 214 -21.00 13.12 -11.97
N VAL A 215 -19.81 12.74 -11.53
CA VAL A 215 -19.38 12.87 -10.13
C VAL A 215 -19.45 14.33 -9.68
N GLU A 216 -19.09 15.29 -10.52
CA GLU A 216 -19.15 16.71 -10.20
C GLU A 216 -20.59 17.20 -9.93
N GLU A 217 -21.56 16.79 -10.75
CA GLU A 217 -22.99 17.13 -10.55
C GLU A 217 -23.51 16.52 -9.23
N LEU A 218 -23.15 15.27 -8.96
CA LEU A 218 -23.52 14.58 -7.72
C LEU A 218 -22.89 15.26 -6.49
N THR A 219 -21.62 15.63 -6.58
CA THR A 219 -20.93 16.34 -5.48
C THR A 219 -21.60 17.67 -5.16
N LYS A 220 -21.92 18.47 -6.17
CA LYS A 220 -22.64 19.74 -5.97
C LYS A 220 -24.00 19.52 -5.32
N LYS A 221 -24.77 18.55 -5.81
CA LYS A 221 -26.08 18.19 -5.25
C LYS A 221 -26.00 17.87 -3.74
N TYR A 222 -25.06 17.00 -3.33
CA TYR A 222 -24.93 16.62 -1.93
C TYR A 222 -24.26 17.67 -1.04
N ALA A 223 -23.48 18.60 -1.61
CA ALA A 223 -22.92 19.73 -0.87
C ALA A 223 -23.98 20.79 -0.56
N GLU A 224 -25.00 20.92 -1.39
CA GLU A 224 -26.11 21.89 -1.24
C GLU A 224 -27.23 21.37 -0.31
N GLU A 225 -27.30 20.06 -0.04
CA GLU A 225 -28.28 19.43 0.85
C GLU A 225 -27.93 19.56 2.37
N LYS A 226 -26.85 20.28 2.74
CA LYS A 226 -26.45 20.63 4.13
C LYS A 226 -26.76 22.07 4.44
#